data_00ae7343debfe024bd6863ee08b9bae8
#
_entry.id   00ae7343debfe024bd6863ee08b9bae8
#
_cell.length_a   1.000
_cell.length_b   1.000
_cell.length_c   1.000
_cell.angle_alpha   90.00
_cell.angle_beta   90.00
_cell.angle_gamma   90.00
#
_symmetry.space_group_name_H-M   'P 1'
#
loop_
_entity.id
_entity.type
_entity.pdbx_description
1 polymer ?
#
loop_
_entity_poly.entity_id
_entity_poly.type
_entity_poly.pdbx_seq_one_letter_code
_entity_poly.pdbx_strand_id
1 'polypeptide(L)'
;LAEEGLGDRVVHRPGDALADDLGESRWDIVTAMNVLHTLSPEQCRHVTRQVARALKPGGVFAVIDFQRPTRPRGVGQTPALMNLFFGLVNRSGAWTSDELAGWQREAGLVPGKPLRIKRLPGSWIQPARRPA
;
A
#
# COMPACT_ATOMS: atom_id res chain seq x y z
N LEU A 1 12.49 15.81 13.90
CA LEU A 1 12.01 16.62 12.73
C LEU A 1 12.33 18.09 12.88
N ALA A 2 12.09 18.71 14.05
CA ALA A 2 12.46 20.10 14.32
C ALA A 2 13.99 20.27 14.35
N GLU A 3 14.69 19.33 14.96
CA GLU A 3 16.17 19.32 15.04
C GLU A 3 16.84 19.11 13.66
N GLU A 4 16.15 18.52 12.70
CA GLU A 4 16.65 18.29 11.33
C GLU A 4 16.22 19.37 10.33
N GLY A 5 15.58 20.46 10.79
CA GLY A 5 15.09 21.54 9.93
C GLY A 5 13.96 21.13 8.96
N LEU A 6 13.25 20.05 9.26
CA LEU A 6 12.16 19.52 8.43
C LEU A 6 10.77 19.92 8.92
N GLY A 7 10.65 20.69 10.02
CA GLY A 7 9.39 21.01 10.68
C GLY A 7 8.34 21.65 9.78
N ASP A 8 8.77 22.48 8.83
CA ASP A 8 7.88 23.16 7.88
C ASP A 8 7.49 22.27 6.68
N ARG A 9 8.16 21.14 6.50
CA ARG A 9 7.99 20.26 5.33
C ARG A 9 7.30 18.95 5.65
N VAL A 10 7.31 18.52 6.91
CA VAL A 10 6.74 17.25 7.36
C VAL A 10 5.73 17.53 8.47
N VAL A 11 4.49 17.14 8.23
CA VAL A 11 3.39 17.28 9.19
C VAL A 11 2.89 15.89 9.56
N HIS A 12 2.93 15.54 10.84
CA HIS A 12 2.30 14.34 11.37
C HIS A 12 0.87 14.65 11.82
N ARG A 13 -0.08 13.87 11.33
CA ARG A 13 -1.48 13.96 11.71
C ARG A 13 -1.98 12.58 12.14
N PRO A 14 -2.66 12.46 13.29
CA PRO A 14 -3.43 11.26 13.59
C PRO A 14 -4.58 11.15 12.58
N GLY A 15 -4.96 9.94 12.22
CA GLY A 15 -6.06 9.73 11.29
C GLY A 15 -6.45 8.26 11.17
N ASP A 16 -7.61 8.02 10.57
CA ASP A 16 -8.12 6.70 10.23
C ASP A 16 -8.26 6.59 8.70
N ALA A 17 -7.47 5.72 8.09
CA ALA A 17 -7.48 5.52 6.65
C ALA A 17 -8.84 5.03 6.09
N LEU A 18 -9.72 4.51 6.95
CA LEU A 18 -11.07 4.05 6.57
C LEU A 18 -12.12 5.16 6.67
N ALA A 19 -11.92 6.14 7.55
CA ALA A 19 -12.93 7.16 7.88
C ALA A 19 -12.57 8.55 7.35
N ASP A 20 -11.27 8.88 7.31
CA ASP A 20 -10.83 10.23 6.97
C ASP A 20 -10.89 10.50 5.47
N ASP A 21 -11.34 11.72 5.12
CA ASP A 21 -11.31 12.18 3.74
C ASP A 21 -9.91 12.65 3.34
N LEU A 22 -9.32 11.98 2.35
CA LEU A 22 -8.03 12.37 1.78
C LEU A 22 -8.11 13.55 0.80
N GLY A 23 -9.32 14.02 0.50
CA GLY A 23 -9.59 15.08 -0.47
C GLY A 23 -9.72 14.58 -1.92
N GLU A 24 -9.74 15.50 -2.86
CA GLU A 24 -9.85 15.22 -4.29
C GLU A 24 -8.75 15.95 -5.06
N SER A 25 -8.09 15.22 -5.98
CA SER A 25 -7.03 15.78 -6.86
C SER A 25 -6.00 16.63 -6.13
N ARG A 26 -5.59 16.18 -4.95
CA ARG A 26 -4.77 16.96 -4.01
C ARG A 26 -3.30 16.53 -3.98
N TRP A 27 -3.04 15.23 -4.16
CA TRP A 27 -1.73 14.65 -3.89
C TRP A 27 -1.04 14.19 -5.17
N ASP A 28 0.24 14.44 -5.27
CA ASP A 28 1.08 13.95 -6.37
C ASP A 28 1.50 12.49 -6.13
N ILE A 29 1.75 12.14 -4.85
CA ILE A 29 2.12 10.80 -4.43
C ILE A 29 1.37 10.48 -3.13
N VAL A 30 0.81 9.28 -3.05
CA VAL A 30 0.29 8.68 -1.81
C VAL A 30 0.98 7.34 -1.60
N THR A 31 1.46 7.09 -0.38
CA THR A 31 2.05 5.80 0.00
C THR A 31 1.24 5.16 1.12
N ALA A 32 0.97 3.85 1.00
CA ALA A 32 0.48 3.02 2.09
C ALA A 32 1.61 2.05 2.47
N MET A 33 2.23 2.29 3.63
CA MET A 33 3.36 1.50 4.10
C MET A 33 2.96 0.68 5.32
N ASN A 34 3.00 -0.65 5.20
CA ASN A 34 2.63 -1.59 6.25
C ASN A 34 1.21 -1.34 6.83
N VAL A 35 0.26 -1.05 5.97
CA VAL A 35 -1.13 -0.75 6.34
C VAL A 35 -2.09 -1.81 5.79
N LEU A 36 -2.01 -2.13 4.49
CA LEU A 36 -3.04 -2.91 3.83
C LEU A 36 -3.14 -4.35 4.34
N HIS A 37 -2.07 -4.93 4.88
CA HIS A 37 -2.11 -6.26 5.50
C HIS A 37 -2.94 -6.31 6.80
N THR A 38 -3.32 -5.16 7.37
CA THR A 38 -4.21 -5.09 8.56
C THR A 38 -5.69 -5.01 8.19
N LEU A 39 -6.01 -4.80 6.92
CA LEU A 39 -7.35 -4.51 6.42
C LEU A 39 -7.96 -5.72 5.71
N SER A 40 -9.30 -5.84 5.74
CA SER A 40 -10.02 -6.80 4.91
C SER A 40 -9.95 -6.44 3.41
N PRO A 41 -10.25 -7.37 2.49
CA PRO A 41 -10.30 -7.07 1.05
C PRO A 41 -11.23 -5.90 0.70
N GLU A 42 -12.38 -5.79 1.36
CA GLU A 42 -13.37 -4.71 1.17
C GLU A 42 -12.78 -3.37 1.62
N GLN A 43 -12.12 -3.36 2.77
CA GLN A 43 -11.44 -2.18 3.32
C GLN A 43 -10.27 -1.75 2.42
N CYS A 44 -9.48 -2.70 1.90
CA CYS A 44 -8.42 -2.41 0.93
C CYS A 44 -8.96 -1.75 -0.34
N ARG A 45 -10.08 -2.25 -0.90
CA ARG A 45 -10.77 -1.62 -2.04
C ARG A 45 -11.26 -0.22 -1.70
N HIS A 46 -11.83 -0.04 -0.51
CA HIS A 46 -12.32 1.25 -0.06
C HIS A 46 -11.18 2.29 0.01
N VAL A 47 -10.10 1.99 0.72
CA VAL A 47 -8.92 2.86 0.83
C VAL A 47 -8.32 3.15 -0.56
N THR A 48 -8.21 2.13 -1.42
CA THR A 48 -7.66 2.31 -2.77
C THR A 48 -8.51 3.28 -3.60
N ARG A 49 -9.85 3.22 -3.51
CA ARG A 49 -10.74 4.18 -4.19
C ARG A 49 -10.60 5.59 -3.62
N GLN A 50 -10.48 5.74 -2.30
CA GLN A 50 -10.24 7.06 -1.68
C GLN A 50 -8.93 7.66 -2.17
N VAL A 51 -7.85 6.86 -2.18
CA VAL A 51 -6.54 7.30 -2.69
C VAL A 51 -6.62 7.68 -4.16
N ALA A 52 -7.30 6.88 -5.00
CA ALA A 52 -7.45 7.18 -6.42
C ALA A 52 -8.14 8.53 -6.67
N ARG A 53 -9.18 8.86 -5.88
CA ARG A 53 -9.85 10.17 -5.92
C ARG A 53 -8.91 11.30 -5.47
N ALA A 54 -8.14 11.07 -4.43
CA ALA A 54 -7.27 12.06 -3.82
C ALA A 54 -6.02 12.40 -4.64
N LEU A 55 -5.57 11.49 -5.50
CA LEU A 55 -4.44 11.73 -6.39
C LEU A 55 -4.79 12.75 -7.47
N LYS A 56 -3.85 13.60 -7.82
CA LYS A 56 -3.91 14.43 -9.03
C LYS A 56 -3.84 13.55 -10.29
N PRO A 57 -4.33 14.03 -11.45
CA PRO A 57 -4.02 13.40 -12.74
C PRO A 57 -2.51 13.16 -12.88
N GLY A 58 -2.10 11.96 -13.28
CA GLY A 58 -0.70 11.54 -13.34
C GLY A 58 -0.06 11.19 -12.00
N GLY A 59 -0.74 11.39 -10.88
CA GLY A 59 -0.24 11.08 -9.53
C GLY A 59 -0.06 9.58 -9.31
N VAL A 60 0.72 9.21 -8.30
CA VAL A 60 1.15 7.84 -8.03
C VAL A 60 0.66 7.36 -6.67
N PHE A 61 0.07 6.17 -6.63
CA PHE A 61 -0.16 5.39 -5.42
C PHE A 61 0.86 4.27 -5.32
N ALA A 62 1.59 4.19 -4.21
CA ALA A 62 2.56 3.12 -3.95
C ALA A 62 2.18 2.37 -2.67
N VAL A 63 1.84 1.08 -2.80
CA VAL A 63 1.67 0.18 -1.66
C VAL A 63 3.01 -0.47 -1.37
N ILE A 64 3.52 -0.28 -0.15
CA ILE A 64 4.77 -0.84 0.35
C ILE A 64 4.43 -1.80 1.47
N ASP A 65 4.53 -3.09 1.20
CA ASP A 65 4.07 -4.10 2.16
C ASP A 65 4.79 -5.45 1.95
N PHE A 66 4.63 -6.36 2.91
CA PHE A 66 4.99 -7.76 2.73
C PHE A 66 4.04 -8.42 1.74
N GLN A 67 4.60 -9.27 0.87
CA GLN A 67 3.78 -10.04 -0.07
C GLN A 67 3.55 -11.46 0.40
N ARG A 68 2.33 -11.94 0.20
CA ARG A 68 1.99 -13.34 0.37
C ARG A 68 2.74 -14.18 -0.68
N PRO A 69 3.44 -15.23 -0.26
CA PRO A 69 4.08 -16.15 -1.19
C PRO A 69 3.04 -16.80 -2.10
N THR A 70 3.30 -16.80 -3.41
CA THR A 70 2.44 -17.44 -4.41
C THR A 70 2.89 -18.86 -4.77
N ARG A 71 4.07 -19.29 -4.31
CA ARG A 71 4.64 -20.62 -4.59
C ARG A 71 5.19 -21.24 -3.30
N PRO A 72 4.99 -22.57 -3.09
CA PRO A 72 5.49 -23.28 -1.91
C PRO A 72 7.02 -23.38 -1.82
N ARG A 73 7.72 -23.36 -2.98
CA ARG A 73 9.16 -23.54 -3.06
C ARG A 73 9.86 -22.24 -3.48
N GLY A 74 11.05 -22.00 -2.91
CA GLY A 74 11.86 -20.80 -3.22
C GLY A 74 11.42 -19.54 -2.51
N VAL A 75 10.48 -19.64 -1.59
CA VAL A 75 10.06 -18.52 -0.72
C VAL A 75 10.97 -18.51 0.49
N GLY A 76 11.58 -17.37 0.79
CA GLY A 76 12.31 -17.19 2.04
C GLY A 76 11.39 -17.42 3.24
N GLN A 77 11.96 -17.85 4.39
CA GLN A 77 11.18 -18.09 5.60
C GLN A 77 10.44 -16.85 6.10
N THR A 78 11.03 -15.66 5.95
CA THR A 78 10.44 -14.39 6.42
C THR A 78 9.08 -14.08 5.80
N PRO A 79 8.86 -14.11 4.48
CA PRO A 79 7.54 -13.87 3.91
C PRO A 79 6.48 -14.86 4.36
N ALA A 80 6.84 -16.13 4.50
CA ALA A 80 5.91 -17.17 4.96
C ALA A 80 5.51 -16.94 6.43
N LEU A 81 6.49 -16.64 7.29
CA LEU A 81 6.26 -16.33 8.70
C LEU A 81 5.41 -15.07 8.88
N MET A 82 5.71 -14.00 8.14
CA MET A 82 4.93 -12.76 8.21
C MET A 82 3.49 -12.95 7.75
N ASN A 83 3.27 -13.75 6.69
CA ASN A 83 1.91 -14.06 6.25
C ASN A 83 1.12 -14.83 7.33
N LEU A 84 1.75 -15.82 7.97
CA LEU A 84 1.14 -16.55 9.10
C LEU A 84 0.87 -15.61 10.29
N PHE A 85 1.83 -14.78 10.65
CA PHE A 85 1.69 -13.81 11.74
C PHE A 85 0.52 -12.86 11.50
N PHE A 86 0.41 -12.25 10.31
CA PHE A 86 -0.68 -11.34 9.98
C PHE A 86 -2.04 -12.06 9.95
N GLY A 87 -2.09 -13.31 9.48
CA GLY A 87 -3.29 -14.13 9.52
C GLY A 87 -3.78 -14.39 10.94
N LEU A 88 -2.87 -14.62 11.88
CA LEU A 88 -3.21 -14.89 13.28
C LEU A 88 -3.59 -13.62 14.04
N VAL A 89 -2.85 -12.52 13.83
CA VAL A 89 -3.01 -11.29 14.62
C VAL A 89 -4.12 -10.40 14.06
N ASN A 90 -4.17 -10.22 12.74
CA ASN A 90 -5.07 -9.28 12.10
C ASN A 90 -6.29 -9.94 11.44
N ARG A 91 -6.36 -11.28 11.43
CA ARG A 91 -7.37 -12.05 10.69
C ARG A 91 -7.45 -11.70 9.19
N SER A 92 -6.37 -11.16 8.62
CA SER A 92 -6.25 -10.77 7.22
C SER A 92 -5.10 -11.54 6.57
N GLY A 93 -3.92 -11.02 6.52
CA GLY A 93 -2.74 -11.64 5.93
C GLY A 93 -2.07 -10.71 4.92
N ALA A 94 -0.93 -11.13 4.41
CA ALA A 94 -0.27 -10.41 3.33
C ALA A 94 -1.04 -10.60 2.01
N TRP A 95 -1.01 -9.58 1.16
CA TRP A 95 -1.62 -9.60 -0.16
C TRP A 95 -0.60 -9.90 -1.26
N THR A 96 -1.04 -10.46 -2.36
CA THR A 96 -0.19 -10.61 -3.55
C THR A 96 -0.15 -9.32 -4.36
N SER A 97 0.87 -9.13 -5.20
CA SER A 97 0.91 -8.03 -6.16
C SER A 97 -0.31 -8.03 -7.11
N ASP A 98 -0.80 -9.22 -7.49
CA ASP A 98 -1.95 -9.34 -8.40
C ASP A 98 -3.25 -8.88 -7.73
N GLU A 99 -3.47 -9.19 -6.45
CA GLU A 99 -4.62 -8.70 -5.67
C GLU A 99 -4.55 -7.17 -5.54
N LEU A 100 -3.41 -6.62 -5.14
CA LEU A 100 -3.21 -5.17 -5.04
C LEU A 100 -3.42 -4.47 -6.39
N ALA A 101 -2.84 -5.00 -7.45
CA ALA A 101 -3.03 -4.48 -8.81
C ALA A 101 -4.49 -4.58 -9.29
N GLY A 102 -5.21 -5.64 -8.88
CA GLY A 102 -6.64 -5.79 -9.11
C GLY A 102 -7.44 -4.63 -8.52
N TRP A 103 -7.25 -4.36 -7.23
CA TRP A 103 -7.95 -3.26 -6.54
C TRP A 103 -7.57 -1.88 -7.09
N GLN A 104 -6.32 -1.70 -7.50
CA GLN A 104 -5.87 -0.48 -8.17
C GLN A 104 -6.60 -0.27 -9.51
N ARG A 105 -6.78 -1.33 -10.33
CA ARG A 105 -7.56 -1.26 -11.59
C ARG A 105 -9.04 -0.97 -11.32
N GLU A 106 -9.63 -1.65 -10.35
CA GLU A 106 -11.03 -1.42 -9.93
C GLU A 106 -11.27 0.04 -9.51
N ALA A 107 -10.25 0.70 -8.95
CA ALA A 107 -10.29 2.12 -8.58
C ALA A 107 -9.95 3.07 -9.74
N GLY A 108 -9.74 2.59 -10.96
CA GLY A 108 -9.41 3.41 -12.14
C GLY A 108 -7.93 3.81 -12.24
N LEU A 109 -7.05 3.20 -11.44
CA LEU A 109 -5.61 3.41 -11.55
C LEU A 109 -4.99 2.43 -12.55
N VAL A 110 -3.84 2.79 -13.10
CA VAL A 110 -3.03 1.94 -13.98
C VAL A 110 -1.87 1.35 -13.16
N PRO A 111 -1.93 0.05 -12.79
CA PRO A 111 -0.86 -0.58 -12.04
C PRO A 111 0.43 -0.67 -12.83
N GLY A 112 1.53 -0.36 -12.18
CA GLY A 112 2.87 -0.57 -12.71
C GLY A 112 3.44 -1.94 -12.31
N LYS A 113 4.65 -2.21 -12.80
CA LYS A 113 5.39 -3.43 -12.46
C LYS A 113 5.77 -3.39 -10.96
N PRO A 114 5.52 -4.49 -10.21
CA PRO A 114 5.93 -4.56 -8.82
C PRO A 114 7.46 -4.54 -8.68
N LEU A 115 7.96 -3.86 -7.64
CA LEU A 115 9.38 -3.68 -7.36
C LEU A 115 9.73 -4.36 -6.05
N ARG A 116 10.73 -5.24 -6.07
CA ARG A 116 11.24 -5.89 -4.87
C ARG A 116 12.19 -4.98 -4.10
N ILE A 117 12.03 -4.87 -2.80
CA ILE A 117 12.97 -4.13 -1.94
C ILE A 117 14.10 -5.08 -1.53
N LYS A 118 15.27 -4.94 -2.16
CA LYS A 118 16.40 -5.89 -1.99
C LYS A 118 16.90 -5.97 -0.54
N ARG A 119 16.88 -4.85 0.20
CA ARG A 119 17.36 -4.77 1.60
C ARG A 119 16.31 -5.14 2.64
N LEU A 120 15.08 -5.41 2.23
CA LEU A 120 13.98 -5.76 3.12
C LEU A 120 13.30 -7.03 2.58
N PRO A 121 13.81 -8.22 2.94
CA PRO A 121 13.31 -9.49 2.41
C PRO A 121 11.80 -9.66 2.65
N GLY A 122 11.09 -10.00 1.58
CA GLY A 122 9.63 -10.19 1.60
C GLY A 122 8.82 -8.93 1.35
N SER A 123 9.44 -7.75 1.35
CA SER A 123 8.76 -6.49 1.07
C SER A 123 8.86 -6.08 -0.39
N TRP A 124 7.75 -5.54 -0.90
CA TRP A 124 7.61 -5.09 -2.27
C TRP A 124 6.90 -3.74 -2.33
N ILE A 125 7.08 -3.07 -3.46
CA ILE A 125 6.32 -1.88 -3.82
C ILE A 125 5.41 -2.27 -4.97
N GLN A 126 4.10 -2.12 -4.80
CA GLN A 126 3.13 -2.20 -5.88
C GLN A 126 2.68 -0.78 -6.24
N PRO A 127 3.25 -0.18 -7.31
CA PRO A 127 2.86 1.16 -7.74
C PRO A 127 1.64 1.12 -8.66
N ALA A 128 0.89 2.21 -8.70
CA ALA A 128 -0.11 2.49 -9.72
C ALA A 128 -0.17 3.99 -9.99
N ARG A 129 -0.59 4.37 -11.20
CA ARG A 129 -0.70 5.77 -11.61
C ARG A 129 -2.15 6.12 -11.92
N ARG A 130 -2.60 7.30 -11.49
CA ARG A 130 -3.86 7.87 -11.96
C ARG A 130 -3.65 8.34 -13.42
N PRO A 131 -4.54 7.97 -14.36
CA PRO A 131 -4.51 8.54 -15.73
C PRO A 131 -4.52 10.07 -15.72
N ALA A 132 -3.98 10.66 -16.79
CA ALA A 132 -4.00 12.10 -17.00
C ALA A 132 -5.41 12.62 -17.29
#